data_d47187183947db685c256daea661ef25
#
_entry.id   d47187183947db685c256daea661ef25
#
_cell.length_a   1.000
_cell.length_b   1.000
_cell.length_c   1.000
_cell.angle_alpha   90.00
_cell.angle_beta   90.00
_cell.angle_gamma   90.00
#
_symmetry.space_group_name_H-M   'P 1'
#
loop_
_entity.id
_entity.type
_entity.pdbx_description
1 polymer ?
#
loop_
_entity_poly.entity_id
_entity_poly.type
_entity_poly.pdbx_seq_one_letter_code
_entity_poly.pdbx_strand_id
1 'polypeptide(L)'
;MVMPLIFAAIVGFGYTKAEAWRYAMIVPGLMMLVMAYLYQKYTKDTPAGNYDETGHKQTNTKTDWSILTDWRIWALMLAYAMCFGMELTFDNVASLHFVDTFHLTQSSAGFWAGIFGFMNLFARALGGIASDKVGKKFGMRGKGLLLAGVLLLEGLGLILFAKSGSLPVAILSMLTFALFLKMSNGATYGIVPFVNAKNVGLVSGIVGAGGNLGGMLFGFLFKSSTITYIEAFTYIGYTVIAVSAIVFITKFQKQAISDTQADSKLAAAV
;
A
#
# COMPACT_ATOMS: atom_id res chain seq x y z
N MET A 1 -17.19 -3.88 -2.22
CA MET A 1 -18.19 -4.96 -2.30
C MET A 1 -19.54 -4.56 -1.69
N VAL A 2 -19.59 -4.00 -0.49
CA VAL A 2 -20.86 -3.67 0.20
C VAL A 2 -21.54 -2.43 -0.38
N MET A 3 -20.80 -1.38 -0.73
CA MET A 3 -21.37 -0.10 -1.18
C MET A 3 -22.26 -0.18 -2.43
N PRO A 4 -21.90 -0.95 -3.49
CA PRO A 4 -22.80 -1.14 -4.63
C PRO A 4 -24.13 -1.81 -4.27
N LEU A 5 -24.14 -2.70 -3.28
CA LEU A 5 -25.35 -3.36 -2.79
C LEU A 5 -26.25 -2.38 -2.02
N ILE A 6 -25.65 -1.56 -1.15
CA ILE A 6 -26.36 -0.49 -0.43
C ILE A 6 -26.97 0.50 -1.41
N PHE A 7 -26.19 0.94 -2.39
CA PHE A 7 -26.65 1.83 -3.47
C PHE A 7 -27.85 1.22 -4.22
N ALA A 8 -27.73 -0.02 -4.67
CA ALA A 8 -28.79 -0.72 -5.38
C ALA A 8 -30.07 -0.85 -4.54
N ALA A 9 -29.94 -1.15 -3.25
CA ALA A 9 -31.07 -1.21 -2.32
C ALA A 9 -31.77 0.15 -2.20
N ILE A 10 -31.02 1.24 -2.04
CA ILE A 10 -31.59 2.60 -1.92
C ILE A 10 -32.32 3.00 -3.20
N VAL A 11 -31.75 2.69 -4.38
CA VAL A 11 -32.45 2.90 -5.67
C VAL A 11 -33.73 2.07 -5.74
N GLY A 12 -33.70 0.82 -5.23
CA GLY A 12 -34.86 -0.05 -5.15
C GLY A 12 -36.00 0.50 -4.27
N PHE A 13 -35.69 1.36 -3.28
CA PHE A 13 -36.66 2.10 -2.47
C PHE A 13 -37.26 3.33 -3.18
N GLY A 14 -36.91 3.58 -4.45
CA GLY A 14 -37.49 4.65 -5.26
C GLY A 14 -36.72 5.97 -5.26
N TYR A 15 -35.52 6.01 -4.64
CA TYR A 15 -34.66 7.19 -4.69
C TYR A 15 -33.96 7.32 -6.03
N THR A 16 -33.70 8.56 -6.47
CA THR A 16 -32.90 8.80 -7.67
C THR A 16 -31.46 8.34 -7.49
N LYS A 17 -30.76 8.02 -8.58
CA LYS A 17 -29.34 7.65 -8.52
C LYS A 17 -28.47 8.72 -7.86
N ALA A 18 -28.80 10.00 -8.06
CA ALA A 18 -28.10 11.13 -7.46
C ALA A 18 -28.31 11.26 -5.95
N GLU A 19 -29.43 10.82 -5.43
CA GLU A 19 -29.70 10.77 -3.98
C GLU A 19 -29.13 9.50 -3.35
N ALA A 20 -29.33 8.37 -4.04
CA ALA A 20 -28.95 7.05 -3.53
C ALA A 20 -27.46 6.96 -3.19
N TRP A 21 -26.56 7.51 -4.01
CA TRP A 21 -25.14 7.47 -3.69
C TRP A 21 -24.80 8.35 -2.47
N ARG A 22 -25.49 9.49 -2.27
CA ARG A 22 -25.30 10.36 -1.11
C ARG A 22 -25.74 9.70 0.17
N TYR A 23 -26.91 9.06 0.18
CA TYR A 23 -27.40 8.31 1.33
C TYR A 23 -26.53 7.06 1.61
N ALA A 24 -26.04 6.38 0.58
CA ALA A 24 -25.13 5.27 0.75
C ALA A 24 -23.85 5.66 1.51
N MET A 25 -23.33 6.89 1.34
CA MET A 25 -22.13 7.37 2.04
C MET A 25 -22.35 7.62 3.54
N ILE A 26 -23.59 7.69 4.02
CA ILE A 26 -23.90 7.80 5.45
C ILE A 26 -23.45 6.51 6.18
N VAL A 27 -23.60 5.35 5.55
CA VAL A 27 -23.27 4.06 6.18
C VAL A 27 -21.79 3.98 6.58
N PRO A 28 -20.80 4.16 5.68
CA PRO A 28 -19.39 4.18 6.08
C PRO A 28 -19.07 5.33 7.04
N GLY A 29 -19.75 6.49 6.92
CA GLY A 29 -19.59 7.59 7.86
C GLY A 29 -19.95 7.19 9.29
N LEU A 30 -21.11 6.55 9.49
CA LEU A 30 -21.52 6.04 10.79
C LEU A 30 -20.57 4.93 11.30
N MET A 31 -20.14 4.03 10.44
CA MET A 31 -19.16 3.00 10.81
C MET A 31 -17.85 3.63 11.29
N MET A 32 -17.35 4.69 10.64
CA MET A 32 -16.15 5.41 11.08
C MET A 32 -16.34 6.06 12.46
N LEU A 33 -17.48 6.65 12.74
CA LEU A 33 -17.77 7.22 14.06
C LEU A 33 -17.81 6.15 15.15
N VAL A 34 -18.45 5.00 14.88
CA VAL A 34 -18.46 3.86 15.80
C VAL A 34 -17.04 3.35 16.04
N MET A 35 -16.26 3.19 14.97
CA MET A 35 -14.86 2.74 15.09
C MET A 35 -13.98 3.75 15.83
N ALA A 36 -14.18 5.05 15.63
CA ALA A 36 -13.46 6.09 16.37
C ALA A 36 -13.75 6.01 17.87
N TYR A 37 -15.03 5.81 18.25
CA TYR A 37 -15.42 5.61 19.65
C TYR A 37 -14.80 4.35 20.26
N LEU A 38 -14.86 3.23 19.54
CA LEU A 38 -14.27 1.96 19.99
C LEU A 38 -12.75 2.07 20.11
N TYR A 39 -12.10 2.73 19.15
CA TYR A 39 -10.65 2.98 19.18
C TYR A 39 -10.27 3.80 20.43
N GLN A 40 -10.95 4.92 20.66
CA GLN A 40 -10.69 5.77 21.84
C GLN A 40 -10.88 4.99 23.16
N LYS A 41 -11.88 4.10 23.22
CA LYS A 41 -12.21 3.36 24.46
C LYS A 41 -11.30 2.18 24.74
N TYR A 42 -10.88 1.46 23.69
CA TYR A 42 -10.22 0.15 23.85
C TYR A 42 -8.74 0.13 23.44
N THR A 43 -8.25 1.17 22.73
CA THR A 43 -6.86 1.21 22.30
C THR A 43 -6.01 2.00 23.28
N LYS A 44 -4.78 1.53 23.53
CA LYS A 44 -3.75 2.21 24.33
C LYS A 44 -2.55 2.50 23.45
N ASP A 45 -1.78 3.55 23.78
CA ASP A 45 -0.59 3.98 23.03
C ASP A 45 0.51 2.93 23.05
N THR A 46 0.65 2.21 24.18
CA THR A 46 1.62 1.15 24.35
C THR A 46 1.01 -0.06 25.06
N PRO A 47 1.62 -1.25 24.98
CA PRO A 47 1.17 -2.42 25.75
C PRO A 47 1.12 -2.18 27.27
N ALA A 48 1.89 -1.21 27.79
CA ALA A 48 1.95 -0.85 29.20
C ALA A 48 0.90 0.20 29.63
N GLY A 49 0.23 0.85 28.68
CA GLY A 49 -0.75 1.92 28.94
C GLY A 49 -0.56 3.12 28.01
N ASN A 50 -1.29 4.21 28.29
CA ASN A 50 -1.15 5.47 27.54
C ASN A 50 0.12 6.21 27.96
N TYR A 51 0.64 7.07 27.09
CA TYR A 51 1.86 7.87 27.38
C TYR A 51 1.71 8.71 28.64
N ASP A 52 0.52 9.27 28.89
CA ASP A 52 0.24 10.05 30.10
C ASP A 52 0.29 9.19 31.38
N GLU A 53 -0.07 7.89 31.28
CA GLU A 53 -0.05 6.95 32.41
C GLU A 53 1.36 6.40 32.67
N THR A 54 2.17 6.24 31.60
CA THR A 54 3.50 5.62 31.67
C THR A 54 4.63 6.61 31.94
N GLY A 55 4.32 7.91 32.05
CA GLY A 55 5.32 8.96 32.31
C GLY A 55 6.36 9.12 31.17
N HIS A 56 6.04 8.62 29.99
CA HIS A 56 6.94 8.68 28.84
C HIS A 56 7.11 10.13 28.39
N LYS A 57 8.22 10.76 28.76
CA LYS A 57 8.58 12.08 28.23
C LYS A 57 8.83 11.92 26.73
N GLN A 58 8.04 12.63 25.90
CA GLN A 58 8.39 12.81 24.50
C GLN A 58 9.79 13.38 24.42
N THR A 59 10.74 12.56 24.00
CA THR A 59 12.08 13.04 23.67
C THR A 59 11.93 13.92 22.43
N ASN A 60 12.10 15.21 22.61
CA ASN A 60 12.12 16.20 21.53
C ASN A 60 13.41 16.00 20.73
N THR A 61 13.48 14.91 19.99
CA THR A 61 14.60 14.62 19.06
C THR A 61 14.52 15.65 17.95
N LYS A 62 15.52 16.52 17.87
CA LYS A 62 15.68 17.45 16.74
C LYS A 62 15.62 16.64 15.46
N THR A 63 14.74 17.04 14.55
CA THR A 63 14.60 16.42 13.23
C THR A 63 15.94 16.49 12.50
N ASP A 64 16.53 15.35 12.22
CA ASP A 64 17.79 15.26 11.50
C ASP A 64 17.53 15.21 9.99
N TRP A 65 17.64 16.35 9.32
CA TRP A 65 17.45 16.47 7.88
C TRP A 65 18.56 15.79 7.04
N SER A 66 19.66 15.35 7.67
CA SER A 66 20.74 14.63 6.96
C SER A 66 20.25 13.30 6.38
N ILE A 67 19.14 12.76 6.90
CA ILE A 67 18.53 11.53 6.38
C ILE A 67 18.09 11.65 4.91
N LEU A 68 17.83 12.88 4.40
CA LEU A 68 17.47 13.10 2.99
C LEU A 68 18.61 12.77 2.02
N THR A 69 19.85 12.67 2.50
CA THR A 69 20.99 12.24 1.70
C THR A 69 21.10 10.72 1.56
N ASP A 70 20.32 9.96 2.35
CA ASP A 70 20.34 8.51 2.30
C ASP A 70 19.52 7.99 1.11
N TRP A 71 20.21 7.50 0.09
CA TRP A 71 19.58 6.92 -1.10
C TRP A 71 18.59 5.78 -0.82
N ARG A 72 18.76 5.04 0.28
CA ARG A 72 17.89 3.93 0.66
C ARG A 72 16.46 4.43 0.93
N ILE A 73 16.30 5.62 1.48
CA ILE A 73 15.00 6.25 1.75
C ILE A 73 14.29 6.58 0.45
N TRP A 74 14.99 7.13 -0.52
CA TRP A 74 14.45 7.44 -1.84
C TRP A 74 14.07 6.18 -2.62
N ALA A 75 14.88 5.11 -2.53
CA ALA A 75 14.54 3.82 -3.13
C ALA A 75 13.26 3.23 -2.53
N LEU A 76 13.08 3.31 -1.19
CA LEU A 76 11.85 2.88 -0.53
C LEU A 76 10.66 3.79 -0.86
N MET A 77 10.87 5.09 -0.95
CA MET A 77 9.85 6.05 -1.39
C MET A 77 9.36 5.71 -2.80
N LEU A 78 10.28 5.46 -3.74
CA LEU A 78 9.94 5.03 -5.10
C LEU A 78 9.22 3.68 -5.10
N ALA A 79 9.70 2.69 -4.34
CA ALA A 79 9.03 1.40 -4.21
C ALA A 79 7.58 1.57 -3.72
N TYR A 80 7.38 2.40 -2.69
CA TYR A 80 6.06 2.65 -2.14
C TYR A 80 5.17 3.48 -3.08
N ALA A 81 5.77 4.39 -3.87
CA ALA A 81 5.06 5.08 -4.94
C ALA A 81 4.52 4.10 -5.99
N MET A 82 5.25 3.04 -6.31
CA MET A 82 4.80 2.02 -7.25
C MET A 82 3.65 1.20 -6.66
N CYS A 83 3.86 0.54 -5.52
CA CYS A 83 2.86 -0.38 -4.97
C CYS A 83 1.64 0.36 -4.37
N PHE A 84 1.82 1.30 -3.47
CA PHE A 84 0.68 2.01 -2.86
C PHE A 84 0.05 3.01 -3.82
N GLY A 85 0.84 3.70 -4.65
CA GLY A 85 0.32 4.59 -5.67
C GLY A 85 -0.54 3.86 -6.70
N MET A 86 -0.12 2.66 -7.12
CA MET A 86 -0.92 1.80 -8.00
C MET A 86 -2.18 1.27 -7.30
N GLU A 87 -2.08 0.93 -6.00
CA GLU A 87 -3.25 0.53 -5.20
C GLU A 87 -4.33 1.62 -5.22
N LEU A 88 -3.96 2.86 -4.86
CA LEU A 88 -4.89 4.00 -4.85
C LEU A 88 -5.51 4.24 -6.24
N THR A 89 -4.70 4.14 -7.27
CA THR A 89 -5.17 4.34 -8.66
C THR A 89 -6.12 3.23 -9.06
N PHE A 90 -5.76 1.97 -8.82
CA PHE A 90 -6.57 0.83 -9.21
C PHE A 90 -7.92 0.81 -8.50
N ASP A 91 -7.96 1.13 -7.21
CA ASP A 91 -9.21 1.23 -6.43
C ASP A 91 -10.19 2.23 -7.05
N ASN A 92 -9.68 3.29 -7.71
CA ASN A 92 -10.50 4.29 -8.38
C ASN A 92 -10.92 3.90 -9.80
N VAL A 93 -10.06 3.21 -10.58
CA VAL A 93 -10.31 2.99 -12.02
C VAL A 93 -10.75 1.56 -12.35
N ALA A 94 -10.53 0.57 -11.47
CA ALA A 94 -10.79 -0.84 -11.78
C ALA A 94 -12.24 -1.11 -12.18
N SER A 95 -13.20 -0.55 -11.45
CA SER A 95 -14.62 -0.76 -11.75
C SER A 95 -14.99 -0.19 -13.12
N LEU A 96 -14.48 1.00 -13.47
CA LEU A 96 -14.70 1.62 -14.78
C LEU A 96 -14.06 0.78 -15.89
N HIS A 97 -12.82 0.34 -15.69
CA HIS A 97 -12.13 -0.53 -16.66
C HIS A 97 -12.92 -1.82 -16.94
N PHE A 98 -13.48 -2.47 -15.92
CA PHE A 98 -14.29 -3.67 -16.10
C PHE A 98 -15.61 -3.39 -16.83
N VAL A 99 -16.24 -2.24 -16.61
CA VAL A 99 -17.45 -1.83 -17.36
C VAL A 99 -17.09 -1.54 -18.81
N ASP A 100 -16.07 -0.72 -19.06
CA ASP A 100 -15.74 -0.21 -20.38
C ASP A 100 -15.12 -1.29 -21.30
N THR A 101 -14.26 -2.16 -20.72
CA THR A 101 -13.51 -3.16 -21.50
C THR A 101 -14.24 -4.49 -21.62
N PHE A 102 -14.90 -4.94 -20.55
CA PHE A 102 -15.55 -6.27 -20.49
C PHE A 102 -17.07 -6.18 -20.48
N HIS A 103 -17.65 -4.97 -20.60
CA HIS A 103 -19.09 -4.72 -20.65
C HIS A 103 -19.85 -5.30 -19.45
N LEU A 104 -19.21 -5.33 -18.28
CA LEU A 104 -19.85 -5.79 -17.05
C LEU A 104 -20.87 -4.77 -16.54
N THR A 105 -21.89 -5.26 -15.85
CA THR A 105 -22.77 -4.39 -15.07
C THR A 105 -21.98 -3.70 -13.96
N GLN A 106 -22.41 -2.51 -13.55
CA GLN A 106 -21.76 -1.74 -12.50
C GLN A 106 -21.61 -2.54 -11.17
N SER A 107 -22.61 -3.38 -10.86
CA SER A 107 -22.58 -4.26 -9.67
C SER A 107 -21.52 -5.35 -9.79
N SER A 108 -21.42 -6.02 -10.95
CA SER A 108 -20.41 -7.06 -11.19
C SER A 108 -19.00 -6.48 -11.25
N ALA A 109 -18.82 -5.34 -11.90
CA ALA A 109 -17.53 -4.63 -11.95
C ALA A 109 -17.09 -4.19 -10.55
N GLY A 110 -18.00 -3.63 -9.75
CA GLY A 110 -17.74 -3.26 -8.37
C GLY A 110 -17.45 -4.45 -7.46
N PHE A 111 -18.03 -5.63 -7.73
CA PHE A 111 -17.70 -6.87 -7.02
C PHE A 111 -16.26 -7.28 -7.26
N TRP A 112 -15.80 -7.36 -8.51
CA TRP A 112 -14.43 -7.75 -8.84
C TRP A 112 -13.40 -6.72 -8.36
N ALA A 113 -13.67 -5.43 -8.54
CA ALA A 113 -12.84 -4.37 -7.96
C ALA A 113 -12.78 -4.47 -6.43
N GLY A 114 -13.90 -4.81 -5.78
CA GLY A 114 -13.94 -5.02 -4.33
C GLY A 114 -13.12 -6.22 -3.85
N ILE A 115 -12.96 -7.28 -4.64
CA ILE A 115 -12.06 -8.40 -4.32
C ILE A 115 -10.61 -7.93 -4.26
N PHE A 116 -10.18 -7.06 -5.19
CA PHE A 116 -8.85 -6.45 -5.13
C PHE A 116 -8.62 -5.74 -3.79
N GLY A 117 -9.58 -4.91 -3.34
CA GLY A 117 -9.52 -4.26 -2.03
C GLY A 117 -9.52 -5.24 -0.86
N PHE A 118 -10.34 -6.31 -0.93
CA PHE A 118 -10.44 -7.34 0.11
C PHE A 118 -9.10 -8.07 0.34
N MET A 119 -8.29 -8.25 -0.68
CA MET A 119 -6.96 -8.86 -0.57
C MET A 119 -6.02 -8.10 0.39
N ASN A 120 -6.28 -6.83 0.70
CA ASN A 120 -5.53 -6.07 1.71
C ASN A 120 -5.54 -6.72 3.09
N LEU A 121 -6.61 -7.44 3.40
CA LEU A 121 -6.78 -8.05 4.72
C LEU A 121 -5.66 -9.05 5.07
N PHE A 122 -5.12 -9.76 4.09
CA PHE A 122 -4.10 -10.79 4.31
C PHE A 122 -2.82 -10.58 3.49
N ALA A 123 -2.89 -10.09 2.27
CA ALA A 123 -1.72 -10.05 1.37
C ALA A 123 -0.65 -9.05 1.85
N ARG A 124 -1.05 -7.91 2.44
CA ARG A 124 -0.12 -6.96 3.04
C ARG A 124 0.62 -7.57 4.24
N ALA A 125 -0.10 -8.28 5.11
CA ALA A 125 0.48 -9.00 6.23
C ALA A 125 1.45 -10.10 5.77
N LEU A 126 1.10 -10.84 4.71
CA LEU A 126 2.00 -11.85 4.10
C LEU A 126 3.32 -11.23 3.63
N GLY A 127 3.29 -10.03 3.04
CA GLY A 127 4.49 -9.30 2.63
C GLY A 127 5.41 -8.97 3.81
N GLY A 128 4.85 -8.47 4.91
CA GLY A 128 5.58 -8.20 6.15
C GLY A 128 6.19 -9.48 6.75
N ILE A 129 5.39 -10.54 6.91
CA ILE A 129 5.82 -11.83 7.44
C ILE A 129 6.94 -12.43 6.57
N ALA A 130 6.79 -12.39 5.24
CA ALA A 130 7.82 -12.87 4.32
C ALA A 130 9.11 -12.06 4.46
N SER A 131 9.00 -10.72 4.54
CA SER A 131 10.12 -9.82 4.78
C SER A 131 10.86 -10.16 6.08
N ASP A 132 10.13 -10.43 7.17
CA ASP A 132 10.74 -10.79 8.45
C ASP A 132 11.40 -12.16 8.44
N LYS A 133 10.75 -13.17 7.83
CA LYS A 133 11.33 -14.51 7.67
C LYS A 133 12.62 -14.48 6.84
N VAL A 134 12.60 -13.77 5.71
CA VAL A 134 13.78 -13.62 4.85
C VAL A 134 14.85 -12.80 5.56
N GLY A 135 14.44 -11.76 6.29
CA GLY A 135 15.33 -10.92 7.08
C GLY A 135 16.06 -11.68 8.20
N LYS A 136 15.39 -12.63 8.86
CA LYS A 136 16.02 -13.51 9.86
C LYS A 136 17.14 -14.39 9.26
N LYS A 137 16.98 -14.84 8.01
CA LYS A 137 17.93 -15.74 7.34
C LYS A 137 19.04 -15.00 6.59
N PHE A 138 18.70 -13.91 5.89
CA PHE A 138 19.60 -13.22 4.96
C PHE A 138 19.86 -11.75 5.32
N GLY A 139 19.36 -11.29 6.48
CA GLY A 139 19.51 -9.91 6.94
C GLY A 139 18.77 -8.89 6.06
N MET A 140 19.20 -7.63 6.16
CA MET A 140 18.57 -6.51 5.43
C MET A 140 18.70 -6.65 3.90
N ARG A 141 19.79 -7.25 3.42
CA ARG A 141 19.94 -7.55 1.99
C ARG A 141 18.85 -8.48 1.49
N GLY A 142 18.52 -9.51 2.28
CA GLY A 142 17.43 -10.43 1.94
C GLY A 142 16.07 -9.74 1.87
N LYS A 143 15.77 -8.82 2.80
CA LYS A 143 14.54 -8.01 2.75
C LYS A 143 14.46 -7.17 1.48
N GLY A 144 15.57 -6.51 1.11
CA GLY A 144 15.64 -5.73 -0.14
C GLY A 144 15.44 -6.57 -1.39
N LEU A 145 16.06 -7.76 -1.46
CA LEU A 145 15.90 -8.70 -2.58
C LEU A 145 14.45 -9.22 -2.68
N LEU A 146 13.81 -9.51 -1.54
CA LEU A 146 12.40 -9.89 -1.53
C LEU A 146 11.52 -8.74 -2.07
N LEU A 147 11.75 -7.51 -1.60
CA LEU A 147 10.99 -6.34 -2.08
C LEU A 147 11.16 -6.16 -3.59
N ALA A 148 12.40 -6.24 -4.11
CA ALA A 148 12.65 -6.18 -5.55
C ALA A 148 11.91 -7.30 -6.30
N GLY A 149 11.93 -8.54 -5.78
CA GLY A 149 11.25 -9.67 -6.39
C GLY A 149 9.73 -9.50 -6.45
N VAL A 150 9.09 -9.06 -5.36
CA VAL A 150 7.63 -8.86 -5.36
C VAL A 150 7.23 -7.67 -6.22
N LEU A 151 8.02 -6.58 -6.29
CA LEU A 151 7.80 -5.47 -7.23
C LEU A 151 7.92 -5.93 -8.69
N LEU A 152 8.90 -6.76 -9.02
CA LEU A 152 9.04 -7.31 -10.36
C LEU A 152 7.80 -8.12 -10.77
N LEU A 153 7.33 -8.99 -9.88
CA LEU A 153 6.14 -9.81 -10.11
C LEU A 153 4.86 -8.98 -10.17
N GLU A 154 4.77 -7.90 -9.40
CA GLU A 154 3.72 -6.89 -9.48
C GLU A 154 3.68 -6.25 -10.87
N GLY A 155 4.81 -5.73 -11.36
CA GLY A 155 4.88 -5.08 -12.67
C GLY A 155 4.57 -6.03 -13.82
N LEU A 156 5.09 -7.27 -13.79
CA LEU A 156 4.77 -8.30 -14.78
C LEU A 156 3.28 -8.68 -14.74
N GLY A 157 2.73 -8.87 -13.54
CA GLY A 157 1.32 -9.18 -13.35
C GLY A 157 0.40 -8.05 -13.85
N LEU A 158 0.79 -6.78 -13.65
CA LEU A 158 0.05 -5.64 -14.14
C LEU A 158 0.06 -5.54 -15.68
N ILE A 159 1.19 -5.85 -16.33
CA ILE A 159 1.27 -5.92 -17.79
C ILE A 159 0.40 -7.06 -18.34
N LEU A 160 0.38 -8.21 -17.67
CA LEU A 160 -0.50 -9.32 -18.04
C LEU A 160 -1.98 -8.93 -17.90
N PHE A 161 -2.33 -8.23 -16.82
CA PHE A 161 -3.69 -7.69 -16.63
C PHE A 161 -4.06 -6.73 -17.76
N ALA A 162 -3.19 -5.78 -18.07
CA ALA A 162 -3.42 -4.80 -19.13
C ALA A 162 -3.70 -5.45 -20.51
N LYS A 163 -2.99 -6.54 -20.82
CA LYS A 163 -3.09 -7.25 -22.10
C LYS A 163 -4.11 -8.40 -22.11
N SER A 164 -4.89 -8.57 -21.06
CA SER A 164 -5.87 -9.64 -20.97
C SER A 164 -7.02 -9.43 -21.95
N GLY A 165 -7.17 -10.36 -22.90
CA GLY A 165 -8.24 -10.31 -23.92
C GLY A 165 -9.56 -10.95 -23.48
N SER A 166 -9.63 -11.55 -22.28
CA SER A 166 -10.84 -12.17 -21.77
C SER A 166 -11.00 -11.94 -20.26
N LEU A 167 -12.26 -11.88 -19.82
CA LEU A 167 -12.59 -11.61 -18.42
C LEU A 167 -11.94 -12.61 -17.43
N PRO A 168 -11.94 -13.94 -17.64
CA PRO A 168 -11.29 -14.87 -16.73
C PRO A 168 -9.79 -14.63 -16.59
N VAL A 169 -9.09 -14.31 -17.69
CA VAL A 169 -7.67 -14.00 -17.69
C VAL A 169 -7.42 -12.67 -16.99
N ALA A 170 -8.27 -11.67 -17.19
CA ALA A 170 -8.20 -10.39 -16.50
C ALA A 170 -8.35 -10.55 -14.98
N ILE A 171 -9.32 -11.34 -14.54
CA ILE A 171 -9.54 -11.60 -13.12
C ILE A 171 -8.32 -12.33 -12.51
N LEU A 172 -7.83 -13.39 -13.16
CA LEU A 172 -6.69 -14.16 -12.65
C LEU A 172 -5.42 -13.31 -12.57
N SER A 173 -5.12 -12.55 -13.62
CA SER A 173 -3.97 -11.65 -13.63
C SER A 173 -4.14 -10.50 -12.63
N MET A 174 -5.35 -9.96 -12.44
CA MET A 174 -5.65 -8.99 -11.38
C MET A 174 -5.35 -9.56 -9.99
N LEU A 175 -5.82 -10.76 -9.68
CA LEU A 175 -5.55 -11.39 -8.38
C LEU A 175 -4.05 -11.63 -8.17
N THR A 176 -3.34 -12.01 -9.23
CA THR A 176 -1.89 -12.24 -9.20
C THR A 176 -1.13 -10.94 -8.92
N PHE A 177 -1.37 -9.87 -9.69
CA PHE A 177 -0.66 -8.63 -9.44
C PHE A 177 -1.09 -7.98 -8.11
N ALA A 178 -2.37 -8.09 -7.73
CA ALA A 178 -2.85 -7.60 -6.44
C ALA A 178 -2.13 -8.25 -5.26
N LEU A 179 -1.91 -9.56 -5.33
CA LEU A 179 -1.14 -10.26 -4.30
C LEU A 179 0.27 -9.67 -4.14
N PHE A 180 1.01 -9.53 -5.24
CA PHE A 180 2.38 -9.01 -5.19
C PHE A 180 2.42 -7.52 -4.84
N LEU A 181 1.52 -6.71 -5.35
CA LEU A 181 1.36 -5.30 -5.01
C LEU A 181 1.17 -5.10 -3.50
N LYS A 182 0.25 -5.85 -2.90
CA LYS A 182 -0.02 -5.75 -1.47
C LYS A 182 1.10 -6.34 -0.62
N MET A 183 1.76 -7.39 -1.11
CA MET A 183 3.00 -7.90 -0.49
C MET A 183 4.12 -6.87 -0.57
N SER A 184 4.27 -6.12 -1.67
CA SER A 184 5.24 -5.03 -1.82
C SER A 184 5.01 -3.94 -0.77
N ASN A 185 3.75 -3.56 -0.53
CA ASN A 185 3.38 -2.63 0.55
C ASN A 185 3.88 -3.11 1.91
N GLY A 186 3.59 -4.36 2.28
CA GLY A 186 4.00 -4.94 3.55
C GLY A 186 5.51 -5.09 3.67
N ALA A 187 6.18 -5.54 2.60
CA ALA A 187 7.63 -5.71 2.56
C ALA A 187 8.38 -4.37 2.67
N THR A 188 7.88 -3.29 2.05
CA THR A 188 8.45 -1.94 2.16
C THR A 188 8.48 -1.49 3.63
N TYR A 189 7.35 -1.56 4.32
CA TYR A 189 7.29 -1.21 5.74
C TYR A 189 8.00 -2.22 6.65
N GLY A 190 8.27 -3.43 6.18
CA GLY A 190 9.17 -4.38 6.83
C GLY A 190 10.64 -3.97 6.78
N ILE A 191 11.02 -2.95 5.98
CA ILE A 191 12.39 -2.42 5.85
C ILE A 191 12.51 -1.05 6.51
N VAL A 192 11.51 -0.17 6.37
CA VAL A 192 11.50 1.24 6.81
C VAL A 192 12.06 1.45 8.22
N PRO A 193 11.65 0.71 9.28
CA PRO A 193 12.14 0.94 10.64
C PRO A 193 13.64 0.69 10.82
N PHE A 194 14.25 -0.07 9.91
CA PHE A 194 15.67 -0.48 10.01
C PHE A 194 16.61 0.42 9.20
N VAL A 195 16.10 1.35 8.40
CA VAL A 195 16.93 2.27 7.62
C VAL A 195 17.53 3.36 8.51
N ASN A 196 16.70 3.93 9.39
CA ASN A 196 17.15 4.87 10.42
C ASN A 196 16.25 4.75 11.65
N ALA A 197 16.70 3.96 12.64
CA ALA A 197 15.94 3.69 13.84
C ALA A 197 15.68 4.93 14.73
N LYS A 198 16.55 5.96 14.66
CA LYS A 198 16.40 7.20 15.44
C LYS A 198 15.31 8.12 14.86
N ASN A 199 15.06 8.06 13.56
CA ASN A 199 14.14 8.95 12.85
C ASN A 199 13.07 8.16 12.06
N VAL A 200 12.56 7.05 12.62
CA VAL A 200 11.58 6.17 11.95
C VAL A 200 10.35 6.94 11.47
N GLY A 201 9.85 7.89 12.27
CA GLY A 201 8.68 8.70 11.91
C GLY A 201 8.92 9.54 10.65
N LEU A 202 10.08 10.19 10.52
CA LEU A 202 10.42 10.99 9.35
C LEU A 202 10.62 10.11 8.10
N VAL A 203 11.33 8.97 8.24
CA VAL A 203 11.49 8.00 7.15
C VAL A 203 10.14 7.47 6.68
N SER A 204 9.27 7.05 7.62
CA SER A 204 7.92 6.58 7.31
C SER A 204 7.07 7.65 6.62
N GLY A 205 7.21 8.91 7.05
CA GLY A 205 6.51 10.04 6.44
C GLY A 205 6.94 10.27 4.98
N ILE A 206 8.25 10.25 4.70
CA ILE A 206 8.78 10.42 3.34
C ILE A 206 8.31 9.26 2.43
N VAL A 207 8.44 8.03 2.91
CA VAL A 207 8.00 6.85 2.15
C VAL A 207 6.49 6.90 1.91
N GLY A 208 5.69 7.24 2.93
CA GLY A 208 4.24 7.39 2.80
C GLY A 208 3.82 8.50 1.83
N ALA A 209 4.51 9.64 1.87
CA ALA A 209 4.30 10.74 0.90
C ALA A 209 4.57 10.28 -0.54
N GLY A 210 5.59 9.43 -0.74
CA GLY A 210 5.87 8.81 -2.04
C GLY A 210 4.68 8.01 -2.58
N GLY A 211 4.02 7.23 -1.74
CA GLY A 211 2.83 6.47 -2.15
C GLY A 211 1.69 7.35 -2.65
N ASN A 212 1.38 8.44 -1.94
CA ASN A 212 0.36 9.40 -2.38
C ASN A 212 0.77 10.12 -3.67
N LEU A 213 2.05 10.51 -3.79
CA LEU A 213 2.60 11.11 -5.01
C LEU A 213 2.47 10.14 -6.19
N GLY A 214 2.78 8.85 -6.00
CA GLY A 214 2.59 7.81 -7.01
C GLY A 214 1.16 7.73 -7.50
N GLY A 215 0.19 7.69 -6.57
CA GLY A 215 -1.25 7.68 -6.91
C GLY A 215 -1.69 8.91 -7.71
N MET A 216 -1.19 10.09 -7.33
CA MET A 216 -1.45 11.32 -8.08
C MET A 216 -0.87 11.26 -9.50
N LEU A 217 0.38 10.86 -9.65
CA LEU A 217 1.05 10.79 -10.96
C LEU A 217 0.41 9.76 -11.87
N PHE A 218 0.06 8.58 -11.35
CA PHE A 218 -0.63 7.55 -12.12
C PHE A 218 -2.05 7.99 -12.51
N GLY A 219 -2.75 8.71 -11.63
CA GLY A 219 -4.06 9.27 -11.93
C GLY A 219 -4.07 10.17 -13.16
N PHE A 220 -2.99 10.91 -13.42
CA PHE A 220 -2.87 11.73 -14.62
C PHE A 220 -2.84 10.92 -15.92
N LEU A 221 -2.30 9.70 -15.90
CA LEU A 221 -2.33 8.82 -17.08
C LEU A 221 -3.76 8.46 -17.46
N PHE A 222 -4.61 8.16 -16.47
CA PHE A 222 -6.01 7.80 -16.69
C PHE A 222 -6.92 9.01 -17.00
N LYS A 223 -6.48 10.21 -16.68
CA LYS A 223 -7.19 11.46 -17.05
C LYS A 223 -6.96 11.85 -18.50
N SER A 224 -5.89 11.37 -19.13
CA SER A 224 -5.55 11.72 -20.50
C SER A 224 -6.57 11.11 -21.47
N SER A 225 -7.09 11.92 -22.42
CA SER A 225 -7.97 11.44 -23.48
C SER A 225 -7.23 10.67 -24.59
N THR A 226 -5.89 10.72 -24.60
CA THR A 226 -5.06 10.11 -25.64
C THR A 226 -4.47 8.76 -25.21
N ILE A 227 -4.53 8.42 -23.93
CA ILE A 227 -3.97 7.19 -23.35
C ILE A 227 -5.12 6.25 -22.99
N THR A 228 -5.10 5.04 -23.54
CA THR A 228 -6.07 4.00 -23.19
C THR A 228 -5.74 3.35 -21.83
N TYR A 229 -6.72 2.70 -21.20
CA TYR A 229 -6.49 1.90 -19.97
C TYR A 229 -5.36 0.88 -20.15
N ILE A 230 -5.31 0.20 -21.30
CA ILE A 230 -4.28 -0.80 -21.61
C ILE A 230 -2.89 -0.16 -21.62
N GLU A 231 -2.74 0.97 -22.27
CA GLU A 231 -1.46 1.71 -22.33
C GLU A 231 -1.07 2.23 -20.96
N ALA A 232 -2.01 2.84 -20.20
CA ALA A 232 -1.74 3.36 -18.87
C ALA A 232 -1.23 2.26 -17.92
N PHE A 233 -1.93 1.14 -17.82
CA PHE A 233 -1.50 0.01 -17.01
C PHE A 233 -0.16 -0.58 -17.49
N THR A 234 0.06 -0.63 -18.80
CA THR A 234 1.32 -1.14 -19.38
C THR A 234 2.51 -0.22 -19.03
N TYR A 235 2.35 1.11 -19.15
CA TYR A 235 3.39 2.08 -18.78
C TYR A 235 3.70 2.04 -17.29
N ILE A 236 2.67 1.94 -16.44
CA ILE A 236 2.88 1.76 -15.00
C ILE A 236 3.62 0.46 -14.74
N GLY A 237 3.25 -0.66 -15.37
CA GLY A 237 3.92 -1.94 -15.22
C GLY A 237 5.41 -1.88 -15.56
N TYR A 238 5.80 -1.20 -16.64
CA TYR A 238 7.21 -0.98 -16.99
C TYR A 238 7.92 -0.11 -15.95
N THR A 239 7.25 0.93 -15.43
CA THR A 239 7.81 1.80 -14.39
C THR A 239 8.06 1.02 -13.09
N VAL A 240 7.12 0.16 -12.70
CA VAL A 240 7.27 -0.74 -11.52
C VAL A 240 8.47 -1.67 -11.70
N ILE A 241 8.64 -2.26 -12.89
CA ILE A 241 9.81 -3.12 -13.20
C ILE A 241 11.12 -2.32 -13.12
N ALA A 242 11.16 -1.11 -13.64
CA ALA A 242 12.34 -0.24 -13.56
C ALA A 242 12.68 0.08 -12.09
N VAL A 243 11.68 0.41 -11.27
CA VAL A 243 11.88 0.66 -9.83
C VAL A 243 12.30 -0.61 -9.09
N SER A 244 11.79 -1.79 -9.48
CA SER A 244 12.27 -3.08 -8.95
C SER A 244 13.78 -3.24 -9.15
N ALA A 245 14.31 -2.88 -10.34
CA ALA A 245 15.76 -2.91 -10.61
C ALA A 245 16.52 -1.91 -9.72
N ILE A 246 15.99 -0.70 -9.48
CA ILE A 246 16.57 0.27 -8.54
C ILE A 246 16.65 -0.30 -7.12
N VAL A 247 15.58 -0.92 -6.64
CA VAL A 247 15.53 -1.56 -5.32
C VAL A 247 16.52 -2.73 -5.24
N PHE A 248 16.64 -3.54 -6.32
CA PHE A 248 17.57 -4.66 -6.39
C PHE A 248 19.04 -4.25 -6.24
N ILE A 249 19.45 -3.14 -6.87
CA ILE A 249 20.82 -2.61 -6.77
C ILE A 249 21.05 -1.83 -5.47
N THR A 250 19.99 -1.39 -4.79
CA THR A 250 20.11 -0.66 -3.52
C THR A 250 20.58 -1.61 -2.41
N LYS A 251 21.76 -1.30 -1.85
CA LYS A 251 22.34 -2.10 -0.76
C LYS A 251 21.74 -1.69 0.58
N PHE A 252 20.73 -2.42 1.03
CA PHE A 252 20.24 -2.31 2.40
C PHE A 252 21.23 -3.00 3.33
N GLN A 253 22.09 -2.20 4.02
CA GLN A 253 23.22 -2.73 4.79
C GLN A 253 22.90 -3.02 6.25
N LYS A 254 23.76 -3.90 6.85
CA LYS A 254 23.74 -4.41 8.22
C LYS A 254 23.98 -3.34 9.33
N GLN A 255 24.37 -2.13 8.96
CA GLN A 255 24.86 -1.11 9.91
C GLN A 255 23.77 -0.59 10.86
N ALA A 256 22.52 -0.50 10.40
CA ALA A 256 21.40 -0.07 11.24
C ALA A 256 21.03 -1.10 12.34
N ILE A 257 21.33 -2.40 12.14
CA ILE A 257 21.04 -3.45 13.13
C ILE A 257 22.10 -3.49 14.23
N SER A 258 23.37 -3.20 13.92
CA SER A 258 24.44 -3.16 14.93
C SER A 258 24.24 -2.02 15.93
N ASP A 259 23.80 -0.85 15.44
CA ASP A 259 23.55 0.31 16.30
C ASP A 259 22.31 0.08 17.20
N THR A 260 21.25 -0.55 16.67
CA THR A 260 20.06 -0.89 17.46
C THR A 260 20.35 -1.97 18.51
N GLN A 261 21.22 -2.93 18.22
CA GLN A 261 21.64 -3.94 19.20
C GLN A 261 22.61 -3.37 20.26
N ALA A 262 23.44 -2.40 19.91
CA ALA A 262 24.27 -1.68 20.86
C ALA A 262 23.42 -0.84 21.81
N ASP A 263 22.44 -0.09 21.27
CA ASP A 263 21.51 0.73 22.07
C ASP A 263 20.58 -0.14 22.95
N SER A 264 20.15 -1.31 22.48
CA SER A 264 19.34 -2.24 23.29
C SER A 264 20.14 -2.92 24.39
N LYS A 265 21.45 -3.19 24.19
CA LYS A 265 22.36 -3.70 25.24
C LYS A 265 22.70 -2.63 26.27
N LEU A 266 22.83 -1.35 25.86
CA LEU A 266 22.99 -0.24 26.79
C LEU A 266 21.69 0.00 27.60
N ALA A 267 20.50 -0.08 26.98
CA ALA A 267 19.24 0.06 27.68
C ALA A 267 18.89 -1.11 28.61
N ALA A 268 19.47 -2.30 28.39
CA ALA A 268 19.34 -3.46 29.28
C ALA A 268 20.41 -3.49 30.40
N ALA A 269 21.39 -2.61 30.35
CA ALA A 269 22.47 -2.49 31.33
C ALA A 269 22.29 -1.32 32.33
N VAL A 270 21.20 -0.54 32.17
CA VAL A 270 20.70 0.53 33.03
C VAL A 270 19.39 0.08 33.70
#